data_0ee97a1c6460699bfa3eb71dc2d6f6ce
#
_entry.id   0ee97a1c6460699bfa3eb71dc2d6f6ce
#
_cell.length_a   1.000
_cell.length_b   1.000
_cell.length_c   1.000
_cell.angle_alpha   90.00
_cell.angle_beta   90.00
_cell.angle_gamma   90.00
#
_symmetry.space_group_name_H-M   'P 1'
#
loop_
_entity.id
_entity.type
_entity.pdbx_description
1 polymer ?
#
loop_
_entity_poly.entity_id
_entity_poly.type
_entity_poly.pdbx_seq_one_letter_code
_entity_poly.pdbx_strand_id
1 'polypeptide(L)'
;MRLPRIAKESANPLLYLSSSGSHTTRKGIPESNGTVMKVKFLRTAIALCIGVAISQSLWAQSQTVETPQMLDEGFHEMYNLHFPEAHAIFAKYMVEHPEDPMGPVSDAAAYLFSEFHRTGVLDMQLFTNDTNYLQHKTVPDASVKKAFDAALDKADGLSDTVLATHPTDATALFAKTLAFGMRADYASLIERRDLAGFQFTKQGSAFAHRLLAVDPHAYDAYLAVGMENYILGLKPAPVRWLLQMAGGETNRVLGEQDLELTAAQGHYLKPLAKLLLSVAAVRDKNIAKARELLSSLAQEFPNNPLYAEQLARLK
;
A
#
# COMPACT_ATOMS: atom_id res chain seq x y z
N MET A 1 -8.27 -7.38 53.38
CA MET A 1 -9.27 -8.25 52.74
C MET A 1 -8.61 -8.98 51.59
N ARG A 2 -8.58 -10.31 51.68
CA ARG A 2 -7.71 -11.21 50.92
C ARG A 2 -8.22 -11.43 49.47
N LEU A 3 -7.29 -11.47 48.52
CA LEU A 3 -7.48 -11.99 47.16
C LEU A 3 -7.66 -13.52 47.16
N PRO A 4 -8.32 -14.13 46.19
CA PRO A 4 -8.00 -15.52 45.83
C PRO A 4 -7.22 -15.59 44.47
N ARG A 5 -6.14 -16.37 44.54
CA ARG A 5 -5.47 -17.03 43.41
C ARG A 5 -6.39 -18.09 42.83
N ILE A 6 -6.43 -18.21 41.52
CA ILE A 6 -6.83 -19.46 40.86
C ILE A 6 -5.77 -19.85 39.81
N ALA A 7 -5.52 -21.13 39.81
CA ALA A 7 -4.39 -21.88 39.33
C ALA A 7 -4.31 -22.04 37.80
N LYS A 8 -3.06 -22.31 37.39
CA LYS A 8 -2.67 -22.96 36.12
C LYS A 8 -3.27 -24.36 36.02
N GLU A 9 -3.74 -24.73 34.85
CA GLU A 9 -3.80 -26.13 34.47
C GLU A 9 -3.37 -26.27 33.02
N SER A 10 -2.26 -26.99 32.88
CA SER A 10 -1.66 -27.50 31.65
C SER A 10 -2.19 -28.89 31.38
N ALA A 11 -2.58 -29.18 30.16
CA ALA A 11 -2.66 -30.58 29.71
C ALA A 11 -2.45 -30.69 28.21
N ASN A 12 -1.32 -31.25 27.89
CA ASN A 12 -1.03 -31.93 26.62
C ASN A 12 -1.35 -33.42 26.84
N PRO A 13 -1.88 -34.18 25.89
CA PRO A 13 -1.34 -35.50 25.72
C PRO A 13 -0.99 -35.85 24.28
N LEU A 14 0.23 -36.35 24.17
CA LEU A 14 0.77 -37.20 23.13
C LEU A 14 0.25 -38.66 23.24
N LEU A 15 0.22 -39.34 22.08
CA LEU A 15 0.42 -40.79 21.86
C LEU A 15 -0.77 -41.74 22.09
N TYR A 16 -1.14 -42.43 21.01
CA TYR A 16 -1.25 -43.89 21.01
C TYR A 16 -0.93 -44.49 19.63
N LEU A 17 0.12 -45.28 19.60
CA LEU A 17 0.48 -46.29 18.60
C LEU A 17 -0.14 -47.64 19.00
N SER A 18 -0.54 -48.47 18.04
CA SER A 18 -0.49 -49.94 18.04
C SER A 18 -1.38 -50.48 16.92
N SER A 19 -0.93 -51.06 15.84
CA SER A 19 -0.34 -52.36 15.52
C SER A 19 -1.31 -53.54 15.66
N SER A 20 -1.45 -54.27 14.57
CA SER A 20 -1.60 -55.72 14.32
C SER A 20 -2.55 -55.94 13.15
N GLY A 21 -2.30 -56.65 12.09
CA GLY A 21 -1.50 -57.84 11.89
C GLY A 21 -2.42 -58.94 11.36
N SER A 22 -1.99 -59.53 10.28
CA SER A 22 -2.14 -60.91 9.85
C SER A 22 -3.15 -61.29 8.75
N HIS A 23 -2.59 -61.79 7.74
CA HIS A 23 -2.60 -63.10 7.10
C HIS A 23 -3.66 -63.46 6.06
N THR A 24 -3.06 -63.68 4.85
CA THR A 24 -3.21 -64.82 3.93
C THR A 24 -4.58 -65.20 3.38
N THR A 25 -4.69 -65.26 2.05
CA THR A 25 -4.64 -66.52 1.30
C THR A 25 -4.65 -66.30 -0.21
N ARG A 26 -3.83 -67.18 -0.85
CA ARG A 26 -3.56 -67.29 -2.28
C ARG A 26 -4.54 -68.31 -2.89
N LYS A 27 -5.10 -68.04 -4.07
CA LYS A 27 -5.61 -68.99 -5.12
C LYS A 27 -6.00 -68.11 -6.31
N GLY A 28 -5.53 -68.33 -7.50
CA GLY A 28 -5.44 -69.40 -8.39
C GLY A 28 -5.75 -68.82 -9.76
N ILE A 29 -4.84 -68.90 -10.70
CA ILE A 29 -4.99 -68.53 -12.11
C ILE A 29 -5.91 -69.53 -12.79
N PRO A 30 -6.71 -69.13 -13.83
CA PRO A 30 -6.44 -69.69 -15.14
C PRO A 30 -6.34 -68.59 -16.24
N GLU A 31 -5.41 -68.91 -17.15
CA GLU A 31 -5.26 -68.29 -18.46
C GLU A 31 -6.50 -68.51 -19.33
N SER A 32 -6.86 -67.52 -20.14
CA SER A 32 -7.44 -67.84 -21.45
C SER A 32 -7.15 -66.70 -22.43
N ASN A 33 -6.64 -67.04 -23.53
CA ASN A 33 -6.36 -66.32 -24.76
C ASN A 33 -7.52 -65.46 -25.24
N GLY A 34 -7.20 -64.25 -25.67
CA GLY A 34 -8.19 -63.43 -26.37
C GLY A 34 -7.67 -62.07 -26.84
N THR A 35 -7.01 -62.09 -27.99
CA THR A 35 -7.29 -61.13 -29.03
C THR A 35 -6.48 -59.86 -29.17
N VAL A 36 -5.65 -59.92 -30.15
CA VAL A 36 -4.80 -58.90 -30.81
C VAL A 36 -5.59 -57.75 -31.49
N MET A 37 -6.89 -57.56 -31.26
CA MET A 37 -7.70 -56.67 -32.05
C MET A 37 -8.18 -55.37 -31.34
N LYS A 38 -7.73 -55.08 -30.13
CA LYS A 38 -8.10 -53.86 -29.38
C LYS A 38 -7.06 -52.75 -29.30
N VAL A 39 -5.87 -52.93 -29.90
CA VAL A 39 -4.77 -51.94 -29.75
C VAL A 39 -4.83 -50.80 -30.79
N LYS A 40 -5.55 -50.92 -31.90
CA LYS A 40 -5.59 -49.89 -32.93
C LYS A 40 -6.59 -48.77 -32.63
N PHE A 41 -7.68 -49.02 -31.88
CA PHE A 41 -8.65 -47.97 -31.51
C PHE A 41 -8.23 -47.11 -30.32
N LEU A 42 -7.34 -47.60 -29.47
CA LEU A 42 -6.90 -46.85 -28.31
C LEU A 42 -5.85 -45.76 -28.66
N ARG A 43 -5.09 -45.96 -29.75
CA ARG A 43 -4.07 -44.97 -30.20
C ARG A 43 -4.67 -43.76 -30.86
N THR A 44 -5.82 -43.87 -31.51
CA THR A 44 -6.51 -42.74 -32.14
C THR A 44 -7.28 -41.86 -31.13
N ALA A 45 -7.81 -42.46 -30.06
CA ALA A 45 -8.49 -41.73 -29.00
C ALA A 45 -7.53 -40.91 -28.13
N ILE A 46 -6.33 -41.43 -27.86
CA ILE A 46 -5.30 -40.74 -27.07
C ILE A 46 -4.70 -39.54 -27.86
N ALA A 47 -4.53 -39.66 -29.17
CA ALA A 47 -4.05 -38.55 -30.01
C ALA A 47 -5.06 -37.38 -30.11
N LEU A 48 -6.36 -37.66 -30.05
CA LEU A 48 -7.42 -36.65 -30.10
C LEU A 48 -7.56 -35.91 -28.75
N CYS A 49 -7.38 -36.61 -27.63
CA CYS A 49 -7.42 -36.02 -26.29
C CYS A 49 -6.22 -35.11 -25.99
N ILE A 50 -5.04 -35.43 -26.54
CA ILE A 50 -3.83 -34.60 -26.37
C ILE A 50 -3.93 -33.33 -27.21
N GLY A 51 -4.55 -33.37 -28.38
CA GLY A 51 -4.78 -32.18 -29.23
C GLY A 51 -5.76 -31.16 -28.63
N VAL A 52 -6.76 -31.62 -27.86
CA VAL A 52 -7.74 -30.74 -27.19
C VAL A 52 -7.17 -30.17 -25.88
N ALA A 53 -6.29 -30.90 -25.19
CA ALA A 53 -5.65 -30.41 -23.97
C ALA A 53 -4.58 -29.31 -24.24
N ILE A 54 -3.93 -29.33 -25.41
CA ILE A 54 -2.93 -28.32 -25.80
C ILE A 54 -3.62 -27.02 -26.28
N SER A 55 -4.82 -27.09 -26.83
CA SER A 55 -5.55 -25.91 -27.27
C SER A 55 -6.21 -25.12 -26.12
N GLN A 56 -6.40 -25.71 -24.95
CA GLN A 56 -6.94 -25.01 -23.78
C GLN A 56 -5.86 -24.33 -22.91
N SER A 57 -4.60 -24.72 -23.05
CA SER A 57 -3.48 -24.08 -22.34
C SER A 57 -3.03 -22.76 -22.97
N LEU A 58 -3.51 -22.40 -24.15
CA LEU A 58 -3.20 -21.12 -24.82
C LEU A 58 -4.16 -19.98 -24.43
N TRP A 59 -5.20 -20.26 -23.64
CA TRP A 59 -6.15 -19.24 -23.14
C TRP A 59 -5.94 -18.90 -21.66
N ALA A 60 -5.00 -19.54 -20.98
CA ALA A 60 -4.46 -19.10 -19.71
C ALA A 60 -3.30 -18.13 -19.99
N GLN A 61 -3.50 -17.14 -20.86
CA GLN A 61 -2.72 -15.94 -20.81
C GLN A 61 -2.99 -15.31 -19.46
N SER A 62 -1.95 -15.31 -18.61
CA SER A 62 -1.84 -14.45 -17.47
C SER A 62 -2.50 -13.11 -17.78
N GLN A 63 -3.65 -12.83 -17.20
CA GLN A 63 -3.98 -11.47 -16.88
C GLN A 63 -2.95 -11.08 -15.82
N THR A 64 -1.72 -10.76 -16.23
CA THR A 64 -0.97 -9.76 -15.53
C THR A 64 -1.97 -8.61 -15.46
N VAL A 65 -2.39 -8.26 -14.26
CA VAL A 65 -3.00 -6.97 -14.00
C VAL A 65 -1.98 -5.99 -14.56
N GLU A 66 -2.19 -5.52 -15.78
CA GLU A 66 -1.47 -4.38 -16.30
C GLU A 66 -1.82 -3.27 -15.32
N THR A 67 -0.93 -3.03 -14.38
CA THR A 67 -0.96 -1.80 -13.59
C THR A 67 -1.05 -0.72 -14.63
N PRO A 68 -2.08 0.14 -14.64
CA PRO A 68 -2.32 0.94 -15.81
C PRO A 68 -1.13 1.85 -16.02
N GLN A 69 -0.35 1.59 -17.06
CA GLN A 69 0.84 2.36 -17.46
C GLN A 69 0.57 3.87 -17.44
N MET A 70 -0.68 4.25 -17.66
CA MET A 70 -1.16 5.62 -17.62
C MET A 70 -1.14 6.22 -16.20
N LEU A 71 -1.47 5.43 -15.15
CA LEU A 71 -1.35 5.92 -13.77
C LEU A 71 0.12 6.11 -13.39
N ASP A 72 1.00 5.18 -13.81
CA ASP A 72 2.44 5.28 -13.58
C ASP A 72 3.02 6.56 -14.20
N GLU A 73 2.64 6.86 -15.45
CA GLU A 73 3.03 8.08 -16.14
C GLU A 73 2.51 9.32 -15.41
N GLY A 74 1.25 9.33 -14.98
CA GLY A 74 0.66 10.43 -14.22
C GLY A 74 1.36 10.69 -12.88
N PHE A 75 1.67 9.64 -12.12
CA PHE A 75 2.45 9.77 -10.88
C PHE A 75 3.89 10.21 -11.16
N HIS A 76 4.52 9.73 -12.23
CA HIS A 76 5.86 10.16 -12.63
C HIS A 76 5.89 11.67 -12.94
N GLU A 77 4.93 12.18 -13.71
CA GLU A 77 4.80 13.61 -13.99
C GLU A 77 4.53 14.42 -12.71
N MET A 78 3.66 13.91 -11.82
CA MET A 78 3.39 14.55 -10.53
C MET A 78 4.67 14.70 -9.68
N TYR A 79 5.49 13.65 -9.58
CA TYR A 79 6.75 13.71 -8.82
C TYR A 79 7.82 14.57 -9.50
N ASN A 80 7.74 14.80 -10.81
CA ASN A 80 8.53 15.78 -11.53
C ASN A 80 7.99 17.23 -11.40
N LEU A 81 6.90 17.45 -10.64
CA LEU A 81 6.21 18.72 -10.47
C LEU A 81 5.51 19.23 -11.74
N HIS A 82 5.29 18.39 -12.74
CA HIS A 82 4.53 18.68 -13.95
C HIS A 82 3.03 18.42 -13.70
N PHE A 83 2.43 19.24 -12.81
CA PHE A 83 1.05 19.03 -12.36
C PHE A 83 0.01 19.12 -13.49
N PRO A 84 0.09 20.05 -14.46
CA PRO A 84 -0.85 20.10 -15.58
C PRO A 84 -0.84 18.81 -16.41
N GLU A 85 0.33 18.23 -16.66
CA GLU A 85 0.52 16.98 -17.40
C GLU A 85 -0.03 15.79 -16.62
N ALA A 86 0.24 15.72 -15.32
CA ALA A 86 -0.32 14.70 -14.44
C ALA A 86 -1.85 14.73 -14.45
N HIS A 87 -2.46 15.92 -14.29
CA HIS A 87 -3.91 16.10 -14.36
C HIS A 87 -4.50 15.67 -15.71
N ALA A 88 -3.83 16.00 -16.82
CA ALA A 88 -4.28 15.60 -18.15
C ALA A 88 -4.29 14.06 -18.32
N ILE A 89 -3.27 13.40 -17.81
CA ILE A 89 -3.15 11.93 -17.84
C ILE A 89 -4.23 11.29 -16.96
N PHE A 90 -4.42 11.75 -15.72
CA PHE A 90 -5.45 11.22 -14.83
C PHE A 90 -6.86 11.49 -15.35
N ALA A 91 -7.10 12.64 -15.99
CA ALA A 91 -8.38 12.93 -16.65
C ALA A 91 -8.66 11.95 -17.79
N LYS A 92 -7.66 11.63 -18.61
CA LYS A 92 -7.78 10.63 -19.67
C LYS A 92 -8.05 9.25 -19.08
N TYR A 93 -7.34 8.85 -18.03
CA TYR A 93 -7.59 7.59 -17.31
C TYR A 93 -9.04 7.49 -16.82
N MET A 94 -9.57 8.56 -16.21
CA MET A 94 -10.97 8.59 -15.74
C MET A 94 -12.01 8.47 -16.87
N VAL A 95 -11.66 8.85 -18.09
CA VAL A 95 -12.54 8.63 -19.27
C VAL A 95 -12.51 7.19 -19.72
N GLU A 96 -11.34 6.55 -19.72
CA GLU A 96 -11.15 5.16 -20.14
C GLU A 96 -11.64 4.16 -19.06
N HIS A 97 -11.54 4.55 -17.77
CA HIS A 97 -11.89 3.74 -16.61
C HIS A 97 -12.82 4.50 -15.64
N PRO A 98 -14.07 4.80 -16.05
CA PRO A 98 -14.95 5.71 -15.30
C PRO A 98 -15.40 5.19 -13.94
N GLU A 99 -15.32 3.87 -13.72
CA GLU A 99 -15.70 3.19 -12.47
C GLU A 99 -14.53 2.89 -11.54
N ASP A 100 -13.29 3.15 -11.99
CA ASP A 100 -12.10 2.89 -11.19
C ASP A 100 -11.82 4.06 -10.24
N PRO A 101 -11.82 3.83 -8.91
CA PRO A 101 -11.54 4.87 -7.93
C PRO A 101 -10.10 5.38 -8.00
N MET A 102 -9.17 4.65 -8.64
CA MET A 102 -7.78 5.09 -8.77
C MET A 102 -7.64 6.33 -9.63
N GLY A 103 -8.49 6.53 -10.64
CA GLY A 103 -8.45 7.76 -11.45
C GLY A 103 -8.63 9.02 -10.62
N PRO A 104 -9.78 9.22 -9.96
CA PRO A 104 -10.02 10.44 -9.18
C PRO A 104 -9.12 10.55 -7.93
N VAL A 105 -8.72 9.45 -7.28
CA VAL A 105 -7.80 9.55 -6.14
C VAL A 105 -6.39 9.97 -6.57
N SER A 106 -5.93 9.56 -7.74
CA SER A 106 -4.65 9.99 -8.32
C SER A 106 -4.67 11.46 -8.73
N ASP A 107 -5.79 11.94 -9.30
CA ASP A 107 -5.99 13.36 -9.61
C ASP A 107 -5.97 14.22 -8.31
N ALA A 108 -6.59 13.74 -7.24
CA ALA A 108 -6.52 14.37 -5.93
C ALA A 108 -5.07 14.44 -5.40
N ALA A 109 -4.24 13.42 -5.64
CA ALA A 109 -2.83 13.46 -5.27
C ALA A 109 -2.08 14.58 -6.00
N ALA A 110 -2.35 14.81 -7.28
CA ALA A 110 -1.73 15.91 -8.02
C ALA A 110 -2.16 17.29 -7.48
N TYR A 111 -3.43 17.49 -7.11
CA TYR A 111 -3.87 18.71 -6.41
C TYR A 111 -3.16 18.90 -5.07
N LEU A 112 -3.04 17.86 -4.26
CA LEU A 112 -2.35 17.93 -2.96
C LEU A 112 -0.87 18.29 -3.13
N PHE A 113 -0.17 17.61 -4.05
CA PHE A 113 1.25 17.87 -4.30
C PHE A 113 1.51 19.25 -4.89
N SER A 114 0.62 19.76 -5.75
CA SER A 114 0.70 21.14 -6.25
C SER A 114 0.56 22.16 -5.13
N GLU A 115 -0.35 21.91 -4.18
CA GLU A 115 -0.55 22.78 -3.01
C GLU A 115 0.63 22.68 -2.03
N PHE A 116 1.20 21.49 -1.83
CA PHE A 116 2.43 21.31 -1.06
C PHE A 116 3.62 22.04 -1.68
N HIS A 117 3.76 21.99 -3.01
CA HIS A 117 4.80 22.73 -3.72
C HIS A 117 4.60 24.23 -3.57
N ARG A 118 3.40 24.74 -3.84
CA ARG A 118 3.04 26.16 -3.73
C ARG A 118 3.28 26.71 -2.32
N THR A 119 2.97 25.93 -1.29
CA THR A 119 3.07 26.34 0.11
C THR A 119 4.42 26.02 0.75
N GLY A 120 5.35 25.38 0.02
CA GLY A 120 6.66 25.01 0.53
C GLY A 120 6.67 23.79 1.47
N VAL A 121 5.57 23.05 1.56
CA VAL A 121 5.48 21.83 2.39
C VAL A 121 6.41 20.72 1.90
N LEU A 122 6.77 20.70 0.61
CA LEU A 122 7.75 19.76 0.07
C LEU A 122 9.21 20.08 0.47
N ASP A 123 9.49 21.23 1.08
CA ASP A 123 10.83 21.54 1.59
C ASP A 123 11.10 20.74 2.88
N MET A 124 12.05 19.83 2.82
CA MET A 124 12.46 18.98 3.94
C MET A 124 12.88 19.80 5.17
N GLN A 125 13.42 21.03 4.98
CA GLN A 125 13.82 21.92 6.07
C GLN A 125 12.67 22.22 7.02
N LEU A 126 11.43 22.23 6.51
CA LEU A 126 10.23 22.42 7.32
C LEU A 126 10.13 21.39 8.46
N PHE A 127 10.56 20.16 8.19
CA PHE A 127 10.39 19.02 9.12
C PHE A 127 11.65 18.64 9.87
N THR A 128 12.79 19.36 9.66
CA THR A 128 14.03 19.03 10.33
C THR A 128 13.99 19.33 11.85
N ASN A 129 13.13 20.29 12.25
CA ASN A 129 12.83 20.55 13.66
C ASN A 129 11.40 21.10 13.84
N ASP A 130 10.88 20.96 15.06
CA ASP A 130 9.50 21.33 15.35
C ASP A 130 9.25 22.85 15.27
N THR A 131 10.27 23.67 15.51
CA THR A 131 10.16 25.13 15.44
C THR A 131 9.85 25.60 14.02
N ASN A 132 10.57 25.07 13.02
CA ASN A 132 10.31 25.38 11.61
C ASN A 132 8.87 25.04 11.23
N TYR A 133 8.41 23.87 11.60
CA TYR A 133 7.05 23.43 11.33
C TYR A 133 6.01 24.32 12.00
N LEU A 134 6.17 24.65 13.28
CA LEU A 134 5.20 25.48 14.03
C LEU A 134 5.13 26.93 13.55
N GLN A 135 6.23 27.48 13.04
CA GLN A 135 6.30 28.85 12.52
C GLN A 135 5.82 28.97 11.07
N HIS A 136 5.80 27.87 10.32
CA HIS A 136 5.37 27.88 8.94
C HIS A 136 3.84 28.08 8.86
N LYS A 137 3.44 29.13 8.15
CA LYS A 137 2.03 29.47 7.91
C LYS A 137 1.68 29.21 6.46
N THR A 138 0.62 28.49 6.24
CA THR A 138 0.05 28.20 4.92
C THR A 138 -1.29 28.92 4.76
N VAL A 139 -1.57 29.35 3.55
CA VAL A 139 -2.89 29.86 3.17
C VAL A 139 -3.39 28.96 2.04
N PRO A 140 -4.44 28.16 2.29
CA PRO A 140 -5.01 27.28 1.27
C PRO A 140 -5.49 28.06 0.05
N ASP A 141 -5.25 27.51 -1.16
CA ASP A 141 -5.93 27.99 -2.36
C ASP A 141 -7.34 27.37 -2.40
N ALA A 142 -8.36 28.22 -2.37
CA ALA A 142 -9.75 27.77 -2.31
C ALA A 142 -10.19 27.01 -3.58
N SER A 143 -9.61 27.31 -4.74
CA SER A 143 -9.93 26.64 -6.00
C SER A 143 -9.31 25.24 -6.04
N VAL A 144 -8.04 25.12 -5.64
CA VAL A 144 -7.33 23.83 -5.51
C VAL A 144 -8.03 22.97 -4.45
N LYS A 145 -8.37 23.53 -3.30
CA LYS A 145 -9.10 22.80 -2.24
C LYS A 145 -10.43 22.25 -2.74
N LYS A 146 -11.20 23.06 -3.47
CA LYS A 146 -12.48 22.61 -4.02
C LYS A 146 -12.30 21.46 -5.02
N ALA A 147 -11.30 21.54 -5.90
CA ALA A 147 -11.02 20.49 -6.87
C ALA A 147 -10.51 19.20 -6.18
N PHE A 148 -9.62 19.35 -5.21
CA PHE A 148 -9.13 18.26 -4.38
C PHE A 148 -10.27 17.52 -3.66
N ASP A 149 -11.16 18.25 -2.98
CA ASP A 149 -12.30 17.64 -2.28
C ASP A 149 -13.24 16.92 -3.25
N ALA A 150 -13.54 17.54 -4.39
CA ALA A 150 -14.41 16.92 -5.40
C ALA A 150 -13.82 15.64 -5.98
N ALA A 151 -12.50 15.59 -6.21
CA ALA A 151 -11.80 14.39 -6.66
C ALA A 151 -11.84 13.28 -5.59
N LEU A 152 -11.61 13.62 -4.33
CA LEU A 152 -11.69 12.66 -3.22
C LEU A 152 -13.12 12.15 -2.99
N ASP A 153 -14.12 13.01 -3.07
CA ASP A 153 -15.53 12.61 -2.91
C ASP A 153 -15.96 11.65 -4.04
N LYS A 154 -15.48 11.90 -5.27
CA LYS A 154 -15.69 10.97 -6.38
C LYS A 154 -15.01 9.62 -6.14
N ALA A 155 -13.75 9.61 -5.71
CA ALA A 155 -13.01 8.38 -5.39
C ALA A 155 -13.70 7.60 -4.27
N ASP A 156 -14.18 8.28 -3.23
CA ASP A 156 -14.92 7.67 -2.12
C ASP A 156 -16.21 7.01 -2.60
N GLY A 157 -17.01 7.70 -3.41
CA GLY A 157 -18.27 7.17 -3.93
C GLY A 157 -18.07 5.92 -4.79
N LEU A 158 -17.05 5.92 -5.66
CA LEU A 158 -16.70 4.75 -6.46
C LEU A 158 -16.21 3.59 -5.57
N SER A 159 -15.30 3.88 -4.63
CA SER A 159 -14.79 2.87 -3.69
C SER A 159 -15.91 2.26 -2.84
N ASP A 160 -16.83 3.09 -2.32
CA ASP A 160 -17.95 2.62 -1.50
C ASP A 160 -18.90 1.72 -2.31
N THR A 161 -19.14 2.05 -3.58
CA THR A 161 -19.93 1.21 -4.49
C THR A 161 -19.30 -0.16 -4.69
N VAL A 162 -17.99 -0.21 -4.94
CA VAL A 162 -17.24 -1.47 -5.09
C VAL A 162 -17.24 -2.26 -3.78
N LEU A 163 -16.92 -1.62 -2.65
CA LEU A 163 -16.81 -2.29 -1.35
C LEU A 163 -18.15 -2.76 -0.79
N ALA A 164 -19.27 -2.21 -1.25
CA ALA A 164 -20.61 -2.69 -0.87
C ALA A 164 -20.88 -4.11 -1.39
N THR A 165 -20.32 -4.47 -2.55
CA THR A 165 -20.49 -5.79 -3.17
C THR A 165 -19.26 -6.67 -3.04
N HIS A 166 -18.06 -6.07 -2.99
CA HIS A 166 -16.76 -6.73 -2.88
C HIS A 166 -15.95 -6.13 -1.71
N PRO A 167 -16.28 -6.48 -0.45
CA PRO A 167 -15.69 -5.83 0.74
C PRO A 167 -14.18 -5.95 0.89
N THR A 168 -13.55 -6.84 0.12
CA THR A 168 -12.12 -7.12 0.10
C THR A 168 -11.43 -6.71 -1.21
N ASP A 169 -12.08 -5.89 -2.03
CA ASP A 169 -11.47 -5.39 -3.25
C ASP A 169 -10.24 -4.54 -2.95
N ALA A 170 -9.07 -4.98 -3.42
CA ALA A 170 -7.79 -4.38 -3.09
C ALA A 170 -7.66 -2.96 -3.64
N THR A 171 -8.15 -2.71 -4.85
CA THR A 171 -8.09 -1.39 -5.50
C THR A 171 -8.93 -0.37 -4.75
N ALA A 172 -10.15 -0.72 -4.39
CA ALA A 172 -11.04 0.16 -3.64
C ALA A 172 -10.53 0.41 -2.21
N LEU A 173 -9.97 -0.61 -1.53
CA LEU A 173 -9.34 -0.45 -0.23
C LEU A 173 -8.11 0.47 -0.31
N PHE A 174 -7.32 0.35 -1.37
CA PHE A 174 -6.16 1.21 -1.59
C PHE A 174 -6.58 2.66 -1.87
N ALA A 175 -7.56 2.87 -2.74
CA ALA A 175 -8.10 4.20 -3.01
C ALA A 175 -8.63 4.89 -1.73
N LYS A 176 -9.32 4.15 -0.85
CA LYS A 176 -9.74 4.65 0.47
C LYS A 176 -8.54 4.99 1.36
N THR A 177 -7.51 4.15 1.37
CA THR A 177 -6.26 4.40 2.11
C THR A 177 -5.64 5.72 1.67
N LEU A 178 -5.49 5.92 0.36
CA LEU A 178 -4.96 7.16 -0.21
C LEU A 178 -5.84 8.37 0.10
N ALA A 179 -7.15 8.25 -0.08
CA ALA A 179 -8.09 9.36 0.13
C ALA A 179 -8.05 9.87 1.57
N PHE A 180 -8.05 8.98 2.56
CA PHE A 180 -7.96 9.38 3.96
C PHE A 180 -6.57 9.85 4.35
N GLY A 181 -5.50 9.27 3.81
CA GLY A 181 -4.14 9.76 3.97
C GLY A 181 -3.99 11.21 3.48
N MET A 182 -4.46 11.50 2.28
CA MET A 182 -4.41 12.84 1.70
C MET A 182 -5.28 13.85 2.45
N ARG A 183 -6.47 13.46 2.95
CA ARG A 183 -7.27 14.33 3.85
C ARG A 183 -6.52 14.62 5.16
N ALA A 184 -5.81 13.63 5.71
CA ALA A 184 -5.00 13.81 6.91
C ALA A 184 -3.88 14.83 6.68
N ASP A 185 -3.18 14.68 5.56
CA ASP A 185 -2.08 15.56 5.17
C ASP A 185 -2.57 16.99 4.91
N TYR A 186 -3.65 17.15 4.15
CA TYR A 186 -4.21 18.47 3.89
C TYR A 186 -4.66 19.17 5.18
N ALA A 187 -5.40 18.45 6.04
CA ALA A 187 -5.88 18.97 7.32
C ALA A 187 -4.72 19.39 8.24
N SER A 188 -3.66 18.55 8.35
CA SER A 188 -2.55 18.81 9.27
C SER A 188 -1.55 19.82 8.72
N LEU A 189 -1.16 19.69 7.44
CA LEU A 189 -0.04 20.44 6.88
C LEU A 189 -0.47 21.76 6.26
N ILE A 190 -1.68 21.83 5.70
CA ILE A 190 -2.19 23.04 5.05
C ILE A 190 -3.16 23.81 5.95
N GLU A 191 -4.17 23.14 6.50
CA GLU A 191 -5.21 23.80 7.30
C GLU A 191 -4.86 23.95 8.79
N ARG A 192 -3.80 23.27 9.26
CA ARG A 192 -3.37 23.25 10.67
C ARG A 192 -4.45 22.73 11.63
N ARG A 193 -5.25 21.78 11.14
CA ARG A 193 -6.32 21.11 11.88
C ARG A 193 -5.87 19.74 12.36
N ASP A 194 -4.91 19.72 13.29
CA ASP A 194 -4.22 18.48 13.73
C ASP A 194 -5.17 17.40 14.25
N LEU A 195 -6.26 17.77 14.96
CA LEU A 195 -7.23 16.79 15.43
C LEU A 195 -7.99 16.11 14.28
N ALA A 196 -8.38 16.87 13.27
CA ALA A 196 -9.02 16.32 12.07
C ALA A 196 -8.03 15.44 11.29
N GLY A 197 -6.78 15.91 11.14
CA GLY A 197 -5.71 15.12 10.53
C GLY A 197 -5.51 13.78 11.24
N PHE A 198 -5.44 13.77 12.57
CA PHE A 198 -5.34 12.53 13.35
C PHE A 198 -6.52 11.58 13.10
N GLN A 199 -7.75 12.09 13.04
CA GLN A 199 -8.93 11.27 12.78
C GLN A 199 -8.88 10.65 11.37
N PHE A 200 -8.46 11.41 10.38
CA PHE A 200 -8.28 10.90 9.01
C PHE A 200 -7.13 9.90 8.92
N THR A 201 -6.01 10.14 9.60
CA THR A 201 -4.90 9.18 9.67
C THR A 201 -5.38 7.82 10.18
N LYS A 202 -6.17 7.79 11.25
CA LYS A 202 -6.75 6.55 11.78
C LYS A 202 -7.66 5.83 10.78
N GLN A 203 -8.46 6.58 10.01
CA GLN A 203 -9.32 5.98 9.00
C GLN A 203 -8.50 5.41 7.84
N GLY A 204 -7.49 6.13 7.38
CA GLY A 204 -6.56 5.66 6.34
C GLY A 204 -5.82 4.40 6.78
N SER A 205 -5.26 4.39 7.98
CA SER A 205 -4.60 3.21 8.56
C SER A 205 -5.54 2.01 8.70
N ALA A 206 -6.80 2.22 9.09
CA ALA A 206 -7.78 1.14 9.17
C ALA A 206 -8.08 0.50 7.78
N PHE A 207 -8.15 1.29 6.70
CA PHE A 207 -8.28 0.76 5.35
C PHE A 207 -7.00 0.07 4.89
N ALA A 208 -5.82 0.62 5.21
CA ALA A 208 -4.54 -0.01 4.93
C ALA A 208 -4.42 -1.38 5.60
N HIS A 209 -4.79 -1.52 6.87
CA HIS A 209 -4.81 -2.82 7.56
C HIS A 209 -5.77 -3.82 6.91
N ARG A 210 -6.95 -3.37 6.45
CA ARG A 210 -7.86 -4.23 5.70
C ARG A 210 -7.26 -4.69 4.39
N LEU A 211 -6.58 -3.80 3.67
CA LEU A 211 -5.88 -4.13 2.44
C LEU A 211 -4.75 -5.14 2.68
N LEU A 212 -3.90 -4.88 3.68
CA LEU A 212 -2.78 -5.77 4.03
C LEU A 212 -3.22 -7.14 4.55
N ALA A 213 -4.42 -7.25 5.11
CA ALA A 213 -5.01 -8.53 5.48
C ALA A 213 -5.45 -9.36 4.26
N VAL A 214 -5.75 -8.71 3.13
CA VAL A 214 -6.13 -9.35 1.86
C VAL A 214 -4.89 -9.60 1.00
N ASP A 215 -4.02 -8.60 0.89
CA ASP A 215 -2.78 -8.64 0.13
C ASP A 215 -1.61 -8.07 0.94
N PRO A 216 -0.81 -8.91 1.59
CA PRO A 216 0.39 -8.48 2.30
C PRO A 216 1.49 -7.88 1.39
N HIS A 217 1.37 -8.00 0.07
CA HIS A 217 2.31 -7.42 -0.90
C HIS A 217 1.83 -6.07 -1.45
N ALA A 218 0.72 -5.53 -0.95
CA ALA A 218 0.28 -4.17 -1.24
C ALA A 218 1.21 -3.16 -0.53
N TYR A 219 2.47 -3.10 -0.96
CA TYR A 219 3.56 -2.39 -0.28
C TYR A 219 3.31 -0.89 -0.09
N ASP A 220 2.51 -0.26 -0.93
CA ASP A 220 2.14 1.14 -0.76
C ASP A 220 1.25 1.38 0.47
N ALA A 221 0.48 0.38 0.90
CA ALA A 221 -0.38 0.48 2.07
C ALA A 221 0.42 0.60 3.38
N TYR A 222 1.63 0.06 3.43
CA TYR A 222 2.52 0.21 4.58
C TYR A 222 2.90 1.67 4.86
N LEU A 223 2.84 2.56 3.86
CA LEU A 223 3.07 3.98 4.09
C LEU A 223 2.06 4.57 5.09
N ALA A 224 0.79 4.25 4.97
CA ALA A 224 -0.25 4.79 5.86
C ALA A 224 -0.08 4.29 7.31
N VAL A 225 0.21 2.99 7.49
CA VAL A 225 0.48 2.38 8.81
C VAL A 225 1.80 2.91 9.38
N GLY A 226 2.84 2.97 8.55
CA GLY A 226 4.15 3.45 8.92
C GLY A 226 4.14 4.90 9.36
N MET A 227 3.41 5.77 8.66
CA MET A 227 3.28 7.19 9.01
C MET A 227 2.55 7.38 10.33
N GLU A 228 1.45 6.64 10.60
CA GLU A 228 0.77 6.69 11.90
C GLU A 228 1.75 6.33 13.01
N ASN A 229 2.38 5.17 12.92
CA ASN A 229 3.34 4.67 13.90
C ASN A 229 4.52 5.63 14.11
N TYR A 230 5.08 6.16 13.02
CA TYR A 230 6.23 7.05 13.07
C TYR A 230 5.89 8.40 13.73
N ILE A 231 4.86 9.11 13.23
CA ILE A 231 4.49 10.45 13.72
C ILE A 231 4.02 10.41 15.17
N LEU A 232 3.15 9.45 15.51
CA LEU A 232 2.65 9.33 16.87
C LEU A 232 3.74 8.81 17.83
N GLY A 233 4.66 7.99 17.32
CA GLY A 233 5.83 7.52 18.05
C GLY A 233 6.81 8.61 18.46
N LEU A 234 6.83 9.75 17.75
CA LEU A 234 7.66 10.92 18.10
C LEU A 234 7.13 11.72 19.29
N LYS A 235 5.87 11.52 19.70
CA LYS A 235 5.27 12.28 20.81
C LYS A 235 5.86 11.84 22.16
N PRO A 236 5.88 12.74 23.18
CA PRO A 236 6.31 12.39 24.54
C PRO A 236 5.51 11.24 25.14
N ALA A 237 6.12 10.45 26.01
CA ALA A 237 5.51 9.23 26.57
C ALA A 237 4.09 9.40 27.15
N PRO A 238 3.76 10.47 27.91
CA PRO A 238 2.39 10.66 28.41
C PRO A 238 1.38 10.87 27.25
N VAL A 239 1.79 11.59 26.21
CA VAL A 239 0.93 11.84 25.05
C VAL A 239 0.74 10.55 24.25
N ARG A 240 1.81 9.77 24.04
CA ARG A 240 1.72 8.45 23.37
C ARG A 240 0.74 7.53 24.11
N TRP A 241 0.80 7.50 25.44
CA TRP A 241 -0.12 6.69 26.24
C TRP A 241 -1.60 7.08 26.00
N LEU A 242 -1.90 8.39 25.97
CA LEU A 242 -3.25 8.88 25.65
C LEU A 242 -3.67 8.52 24.23
N LEU A 243 -2.77 8.65 23.25
CA LEU A 243 -3.03 8.28 21.85
C LEU A 243 -3.28 6.78 21.70
N GLN A 244 -2.54 5.93 22.41
CA GLN A 244 -2.76 4.49 22.44
C GLN A 244 -4.13 4.13 23.03
N MET A 245 -4.56 4.82 24.10
CA MET A 245 -5.92 4.65 24.65
C MET A 245 -7.01 5.05 23.64
N ALA A 246 -6.72 6.02 22.77
CA ALA A 246 -7.58 6.41 21.66
C ALA A 246 -7.45 5.50 20.43
N GLY A 247 -6.67 4.40 20.55
CA GLY A 247 -6.44 3.41 19.49
C GLY A 247 -5.43 3.86 18.42
N GLY A 248 -4.53 4.82 18.72
CA GLY A 248 -3.44 5.19 17.85
C GLY A 248 -2.24 4.25 17.98
N GLU A 249 -1.58 3.96 16.88
CA GLU A 249 -0.33 3.19 16.84
C GLU A 249 0.86 4.14 17.02
N THR A 250 1.79 3.81 17.93
CA THR A 250 2.84 4.74 18.35
C THR A 250 4.23 4.10 18.42
N ASN A 251 4.49 3.10 17.61
CA ASN A 251 5.78 2.43 17.53
C ASN A 251 6.66 3.03 16.42
N ARG A 252 7.49 4.01 16.75
CA ARG A 252 8.36 4.70 15.80
C ARG A 252 9.26 3.74 14.99
N VAL A 253 9.82 2.71 15.62
CA VAL A 253 10.74 1.76 14.94
C VAL A 253 9.98 0.95 13.90
N LEU A 254 8.79 0.46 14.27
CA LEU A 254 7.93 -0.25 13.32
C LEU A 254 7.49 0.69 12.18
N GLY A 255 7.12 1.92 12.52
CA GLY A 255 6.76 2.91 11.50
C GLY A 255 7.88 3.19 10.49
N GLU A 256 9.13 3.28 10.95
CA GLU A 256 10.28 3.44 10.05
C GLU A 256 10.50 2.20 9.18
N GLN A 257 10.34 0.99 9.72
CA GLN A 257 10.42 -0.27 8.95
C GLN A 257 9.34 -0.36 7.87
N ASP A 258 8.11 0.04 8.16
CA ASP A 258 7.00 0.07 7.20
C ASP A 258 7.28 1.08 6.07
N LEU A 259 7.82 2.26 6.40
CA LEU A 259 8.26 3.23 5.40
C LEU A 259 9.42 2.70 4.54
N GLU A 260 10.38 1.97 5.14
CA GLU A 260 11.47 1.31 4.40
C GLU A 260 10.94 0.25 3.43
N LEU A 261 9.92 -0.51 3.84
CA LEU A 261 9.28 -1.49 3.00
C LEU A 261 8.61 -0.83 1.79
N THR A 262 7.85 0.27 1.99
CA THR A 262 7.28 1.05 0.89
C THR A 262 8.37 1.67 0.00
N ALA A 263 9.44 2.22 0.58
CA ALA A 263 10.53 2.81 -0.18
C ALA A 263 11.30 1.80 -1.05
N ALA A 264 11.35 0.53 -0.62
CA ALA A 264 12.00 -0.55 -1.37
C ALA A 264 11.08 -1.16 -2.44
N GLN A 265 9.82 -1.44 -2.10
CA GLN A 265 8.94 -2.31 -2.87
C GLN A 265 7.61 -1.65 -3.26
N GLY A 266 7.29 -0.46 -2.75
CA GLY A 266 6.10 0.30 -3.12
C GLY A 266 6.10 0.64 -4.62
N HIS A 267 4.91 0.89 -5.13
CA HIS A 267 4.69 1.23 -6.53
C HIS A 267 4.50 2.74 -6.71
N TYR A 268 3.35 3.28 -6.36
CA TYR A 268 3.03 4.70 -6.50
C TYR A 268 3.64 5.57 -5.41
N LEU A 269 3.78 5.04 -4.19
CA LEU A 269 4.21 5.81 -3.02
C LEU A 269 5.69 5.62 -2.65
N LYS A 270 6.43 4.82 -3.42
CA LYS A 270 7.88 4.64 -3.23
C LYS A 270 8.64 5.97 -3.17
N PRO A 271 8.43 6.95 -4.08
CA PRO A 271 9.15 8.23 -4.01
C PRO A 271 8.79 9.02 -2.76
N LEU A 272 7.51 9.03 -2.35
CA LEU A 272 7.06 9.70 -1.13
C LEU A 272 7.70 9.06 0.11
N ALA A 273 7.74 7.73 0.20
CA ALA A 273 8.38 7.02 1.29
C ALA A 273 9.88 7.35 1.39
N LYS A 274 10.60 7.40 0.26
CA LYS A 274 12.01 7.83 0.22
C LYS A 274 12.18 9.26 0.74
N LEU A 275 11.28 10.19 0.36
CA LEU A 275 11.32 11.57 0.85
C LEU A 275 11.10 11.63 2.36
N LEU A 276 10.09 10.93 2.89
CA LEU A 276 9.80 10.88 4.32
C LEU A 276 10.94 10.27 5.12
N LEU A 277 11.54 9.18 4.64
CA LEU A 277 12.72 8.57 5.25
C LEU A 277 13.95 9.51 5.20
N SER A 278 14.08 10.34 4.17
CA SER A 278 15.16 11.32 4.13
C SER A 278 15.01 12.39 5.22
N VAL A 279 13.78 12.82 5.49
CA VAL A 279 13.46 13.71 6.63
C VAL A 279 13.78 13.02 7.97
N ALA A 280 13.34 11.76 8.13
CA ALA A 280 13.63 10.98 9.33
C ALA A 280 15.14 10.84 9.57
N ALA A 281 15.90 10.52 8.52
CA ALA A 281 17.35 10.39 8.57
C ALA A 281 18.06 11.70 8.98
N VAL A 282 17.60 12.85 8.47
CA VAL A 282 18.15 14.16 8.90
C VAL A 282 17.84 14.43 10.37
N ARG A 283 16.63 14.16 10.84
CA ARG A 283 16.26 14.31 12.27
C ARG A 283 17.13 13.44 13.17
N ASP A 284 17.48 12.24 12.71
CA ASP A 284 18.33 11.26 13.42
C ASP A 284 19.84 11.50 13.18
N LYS A 285 20.20 12.59 12.48
CA LYS A 285 21.58 12.94 12.12
C LYS A 285 22.30 11.89 11.25
N ASN A 286 21.54 11.05 10.56
CA ASN A 286 22.08 10.10 9.59
C ASN A 286 22.12 10.74 8.18
N ILE A 287 23.06 11.67 8.01
CA ILE A 287 23.20 12.45 6.76
C ILE A 287 23.56 11.55 5.57
N ALA A 288 24.26 10.44 5.82
CA ALA A 288 24.60 9.49 4.75
C ALA A 288 23.35 8.86 4.14
N LYS A 289 22.43 8.35 4.97
CA LYS A 289 21.13 7.78 4.53
C LYS A 289 20.27 8.84 3.82
N ALA A 290 20.19 10.06 4.38
CA ALA A 290 19.44 11.15 3.75
C ALA A 290 19.98 11.49 2.36
N ARG A 291 21.29 11.54 2.21
CA ARG A 291 21.96 11.81 0.93
C ARG A 291 21.72 10.71 -0.10
N GLU A 292 21.78 9.45 0.31
CA GLU A 292 21.49 8.30 -0.54
C GLU A 292 20.06 8.37 -1.10
N LEU A 293 19.07 8.57 -0.22
CA LEU A 293 17.64 8.64 -0.59
C LEU A 293 17.36 9.81 -1.53
N LEU A 294 17.85 11.01 -1.21
CA LEU A 294 17.66 12.19 -2.06
C LEU A 294 18.40 12.08 -3.40
N SER A 295 19.58 11.45 -3.43
CA SER A 295 20.30 11.19 -4.69
C SER A 295 19.51 10.24 -5.59
N SER A 296 18.90 9.20 -5.01
CA SER A 296 18.01 8.29 -5.75
C SER A 296 16.81 9.04 -6.33
N LEU A 297 16.16 9.92 -5.54
CA LEU A 297 15.03 10.72 -6.00
C LEU A 297 15.42 11.71 -7.10
N ALA A 298 16.57 12.39 -6.97
CA ALA A 298 17.07 13.32 -7.98
C ALA A 298 17.42 12.63 -9.33
N GLN A 299 17.85 11.37 -9.27
CA GLN A 299 18.10 10.56 -10.48
C GLN A 299 16.81 10.07 -11.13
N GLU A 300 15.82 9.69 -10.32
CA GLU A 300 14.55 9.17 -10.80
C GLU A 300 13.64 10.28 -11.35
N PHE A 301 13.70 11.49 -10.74
CA PHE A 301 12.90 12.67 -11.10
C PHE A 301 13.77 13.88 -11.40
N PRO A 302 14.49 13.89 -12.54
CA PRO A 302 15.48 14.92 -12.84
C PRO A 302 14.87 16.31 -13.10
N ASN A 303 13.59 16.39 -13.41
CA ASN A 303 12.87 17.65 -13.64
C ASN A 303 12.38 18.29 -12.33
N ASN A 304 12.46 17.57 -11.19
CA ASN A 304 12.14 18.12 -9.89
C ASN A 304 13.40 18.75 -9.24
N PRO A 305 13.54 20.09 -9.23
CA PRO A 305 14.72 20.74 -8.68
C PRO A 305 14.85 20.60 -7.17
N LEU A 306 13.73 20.35 -6.46
CA LEU A 306 13.71 20.29 -4.99
C LEU A 306 14.64 19.21 -4.44
N TYR A 307 14.73 18.05 -5.09
CA TYR A 307 15.60 16.98 -4.62
C TYR A 307 17.08 17.35 -4.69
N ALA A 308 17.52 17.97 -5.79
CA ALA A 308 18.90 18.45 -5.95
C ALA A 308 19.20 19.61 -4.98
N GLU A 309 18.26 20.53 -4.78
CA GLU A 309 18.40 21.64 -3.85
C GLU A 309 18.53 21.15 -2.40
N GLN A 310 17.67 20.20 -1.98
CA GLN A 310 17.72 19.60 -0.65
C GLN A 310 19.03 18.84 -0.43
N LEU A 311 19.49 18.10 -1.45
CA LEU A 311 20.77 17.39 -1.42
C LEU A 311 21.96 18.37 -1.23
N ALA A 312 21.94 19.52 -1.91
CA ALA A 312 22.98 20.53 -1.77
C ALA A 312 23.02 21.19 -0.37
N ARG A 313 21.88 21.23 0.32
CA ARG A 313 21.75 21.77 1.70
C ARG A 313 22.22 20.80 2.79
N LEU A 314 22.39 19.50 2.49
CA LEU A 314 22.89 18.52 3.44
C LEU A 314 24.40 18.72 3.67
N LYS A 315 24.75 19.20 4.84
CA LYS A 315 26.13 19.45 5.28
C LYS A 315 26.68 18.25 6.05
#